data_e8c45b4e63ed2a5dd7baad2128844d25
#
_entry.id   e8c45b4e63ed2a5dd7baad2128844d25
#
_cell.length_a   1.000
_cell.length_b   1.000
_cell.length_c   1.000
_cell.angle_alpha   90.00
_cell.angle_beta   90.00
_cell.angle_gamma   90.00
#
_symmetry.space_group_name_H-M   'P 1'
#
loop_
_entity.id
_entity.type
_entity.pdbx_description
1 polymer ?
#
loop_
_entity_poly.entity_id
_entity_poly.type
_entity_poly.pdbx_seq_one_letter_code
_entity_poly.pdbx_strand_id
1 'polypeptide(L)'
;MESVMSRALVRNASNHLHRLNLAEILSETPIMTSARLLRITLLPVFVVIFFSPATARQAPLPGLDEYVARALKNWECPGLAIGIVKGDEALHTKGYGVRKIGTSEAIDERTVFGIASCSKAFTATSIAMLVEEEKIKWNDPVANYLKGFQLYDPYVTREIAVRDLLCHRSGLPAYGGDFIWWGSSRSREETLNRIRFVKPASSFRSTYAYQNIMFLAAGQIIPVVTGKTWDEFVKERIFVPLGMSSSTTRFDDLKGVTDLATPHMRIEGKTVPIAWRNIDNGGPAASINSNVADLTQWMILHLGSGTYRGRKIFSPGVSHEMFSPQTIIPVTPPAPPLPAFLKPNFSAYGLGWSISEFRGRKIVRHYGETDGMSSIVALLPQEKLGVVILTNLHTTTLHTALLYRIFDGMLNAPTEDWSAHYLQLRKEAEDRDRDQEKQLRESRVKGTSPTHPLPEYTGTYRNTTYGDAMVVEENGRLVVRLIPSPTFVGDLDHWHYDTFRSKWRDPVAGTEFVTFRLDHSGRISEMILKVDNFIDYSEYAFQRVKTQDR
;
A
#
# COMPACT_ATOMS: atom_id res chain seq x y z
N MET A 1 -21.65 -42.12 -32.96
CA MET A 1 -21.35 -42.28 -34.40
C MET A 1 -20.00 -41.61 -34.56
N GLU A 2 -19.07 -42.40 -34.45
CA GLU A 2 -18.11 -42.95 -35.43
C GLU A 2 -17.01 -41.93 -35.71
N SER A 3 -15.83 -42.11 -35.16
CA SER A 3 -14.79 -43.11 -35.47
C SER A 3 -14.03 -42.65 -36.72
N VAL A 4 -12.78 -42.65 -36.80
CA VAL A 4 -11.71 -43.60 -36.66
C VAL A 4 -10.55 -43.21 -37.62
N MET A 5 -9.33 -43.39 -37.16
CA MET A 5 -8.11 -43.77 -37.91
C MET A 5 -7.39 -42.71 -38.77
N SER A 6 -6.04 -42.65 -38.82
CA SER A 6 -5.01 -43.70 -38.80
C SER A 6 -3.63 -43.03 -38.70
N ARG A 7 -2.81 -43.41 -37.88
CA ARG A 7 -1.54 -44.19 -37.79
C ARG A 7 -0.69 -44.36 -39.06
N ALA A 8 0.59 -44.20 -38.81
CA ALA A 8 1.79 -44.90 -39.39
C ALA A 8 2.59 -44.05 -40.40
N LEU A 9 3.89 -43.98 -40.37
CA LEU A 9 5.03 -44.91 -40.26
C LEU A 9 6.31 -44.03 -40.08
N VAL A 10 7.17 -44.17 -39.11
CA VAL A 10 8.25 -45.13 -38.79
C VAL A 10 9.40 -45.21 -39.82
N ARG A 11 10.57 -44.92 -39.29
CA ARG A 11 11.91 -45.55 -39.48
C ARG A 11 12.98 -44.89 -40.34
N ASN A 12 14.07 -44.69 -39.63
CA ASN A 12 15.51 -45.09 -39.84
C ASN A 12 16.37 -44.15 -40.68
N ALA A 13 17.60 -43.83 -40.31
CA ALA A 13 18.76 -44.59 -39.79
C ALA A 13 19.82 -43.57 -39.31
N SER A 14 20.40 -43.75 -38.21
CA SER A 14 21.68 -44.40 -37.81
C SER A 14 22.96 -43.95 -38.52
N ASN A 15 23.89 -43.53 -37.64
CA ASN A 15 25.34 -43.72 -37.71
C ASN A 15 26.21 -42.80 -38.56
N HIS A 16 27.06 -41.99 -37.91
CA HIS A 16 28.50 -42.33 -37.87
C HIS A 16 29.25 -41.49 -36.82
N LEU A 17 29.85 -42.25 -35.90
CA LEU A 17 30.92 -41.84 -34.99
C LEU A 17 32.19 -41.54 -35.77
N HIS A 18 32.94 -40.51 -35.44
CA HIS A 18 34.41 -40.57 -35.41
C HIS A 18 34.96 -39.75 -34.25
N ARG A 19 35.53 -40.49 -33.31
CA ARG A 19 36.53 -40.02 -32.32
C ARG A 19 37.84 -39.82 -33.05
N LEU A 20 38.59 -38.77 -32.73
CA LEU A 20 40.04 -38.79 -32.79
C LEU A 20 40.65 -38.08 -31.57
N ASN A 21 41.67 -38.74 -31.10
CA ASN A 21 42.36 -38.65 -29.81
C ASN A 21 43.32 -37.48 -29.69
N LEU A 22 43.66 -37.24 -28.42
CA LEU A 22 44.76 -36.44 -27.92
C LEU A 22 46.13 -36.93 -28.39
N ALA A 23 47.05 -35.99 -28.25
CA ALA A 23 48.45 -36.09 -27.85
C ALA A 23 49.51 -35.97 -28.96
N GLU A 24 50.60 -35.35 -28.49
CA GLU A 24 51.93 -35.16 -29.12
C GLU A 24 52.04 -33.92 -30.03
N ILE A 25 52.74 -32.87 -29.56
CA ILE A 25 54.24 -32.83 -29.68
C ILE A 25 54.80 -31.76 -28.71
N LEU A 26 55.61 -32.26 -27.79
CA LEU A 26 56.68 -31.49 -27.11
C LEU A 26 57.94 -31.63 -27.93
N SER A 27 58.72 -30.57 -27.94
CA SER A 27 60.18 -30.43 -28.14
C SER A 27 60.48 -29.35 -29.19
N GLU A 28 61.19 -28.37 -28.92
CA GLU A 28 62.60 -28.15 -28.67
C GLU A 28 62.90 -26.64 -28.55
N THR A 29 63.64 -26.30 -27.53
CA THR A 29 64.33 -25.01 -27.40
C THR A 29 65.64 -25.03 -28.21
N PRO A 30 66.13 -23.84 -28.65
CA PRO A 30 67.49 -23.52 -28.20
C PRO A 30 67.66 -22.09 -27.66
N ILE A 31 68.44 -22.02 -26.62
CA ILE A 31 68.99 -20.87 -25.95
C ILE A 31 69.93 -20.10 -26.91
N MET A 32 69.71 -18.78 -27.02
CA MET A 32 70.78 -17.87 -27.41
C MET A 32 70.79 -16.61 -26.55
N THR A 33 71.83 -16.48 -25.78
CA THR A 33 72.27 -15.31 -25.02
C THR A 33 72.70 -14.16 -25.91
N SER A 34 72.12 -12.96 -25.73
CA SER A 34 72.87 -11.70 -25.93
C SER A 34 72.22 -10.56 -25.16
N ALA A 35 72.91 -10.02 -24.18
CA ALA A 35 72.60 -8.84 -23.45
C ALA A 35 72.66 -7.60 -24.35
N ARG A 36 71.52 -6.86 -24.47
CA ARG A 36 71.55 -5.47 -24.89
C ARG A 36 70.72 -4.66 -23.90
N LEU A 37 71.39 -3.74 -23.20
CA LEU A 37 70.76 -2.72 -22.36
C LEU A 37 69.83 -1.88 -23.22
N LEU A 38 68.55 -1.95 -22.92
CA LEU A 38 67.55 -1.06 -23.46
C LEU A 38 67.24 0.02 -22.40
N ARG A 39 67.64 1.25 -22.66
CA ARG A 39 67.25 2.43 -21.88
C ARG A 39 65.74 2.62 -22.05
N ILE A 40 64.96 2.36 -20.98
CA ILE A 40 63.53 2.68 -20.93
C ILE A 40 63.39 4.15 -20.57
N THR A 41 62.98 4.96 -21.52
CA THR A 41 62.55 6.33 -21.30
C THR A 41 61.09 6.26 -20.82
N LEU A 42 60.87 6.55 -19.53
CA LEU A 42 59.53 6.68 -18.96
C LEU A 42 58.87 7.99 -19.51
N LEU A 43 57.95 7.83 -20.45
CA LEU A 43 57.01 8.90 -20.77
C LEU A 43 55.89 8.90 -19.72
N PRO A 44 55.56 10.04 -19.07
CA PRO A 44 54.40 10.10 -18.19
C PRO A 44 53.14 10.03 -19.05
N VAL A 45 52.38 8.96 -18.92
CA VAL A 45 51.02 8.88 -19.45
C VAL A 45 50.12 9.73 -18.58
N PHE A 46 49.77 10.93 -19.03
CA PHE A 46 48.71 11.73 -18.45
C PHE A 46 47.38 11.06 -18.76
N VAL A 47 46.79 10.37 -17.78
CA VAL A 47 45.40 9.92 -17.85
C VAL A 47 44.50 11.16 -17.66
N VAL A 48 44.05 11.73 -18.74
CA VAL A 48 43.00 12.76 -18.74
C VAL A 48 41.67 12.06 -18.44
N ILE A 49 41.24 12.09 -17.18
CA ILE A 49 39.92 11.64 -16.81
C ILE A 49 38.92 12.71 -17.32
N PHE A 50 38.29 12.43 -18.45
CA PHE A 50 37.14 13.20 -18.91
C PHE A 50 35.99 12.92 -17.94
N PHE A 51 35.77 13.82 -16.99
CA PHE A 51 34.48 13.94 -16.33
C PHE A 51 33.48 14.41 -17.40
N SER A 52 32.77 13.48 -18.01
CA SER A 52 31.56 13.83 -18.75
C SER A 52 30.59 14.42 -17.73
N PRO A 53 30.15 15.68 -17.89
CA PRO A 53 29.07 16.19 -17.08
C PRO A 53 27.88 15.24 -17.25
N ALA A 54 27.33 14.72 -16.15
CA ALA A 54 26.08 13.99 -16.17
C ALA A 54 25.04 14.95 -16.81
N THR A 55 24.75 14.72 -18.06
CA THR A 55 23.66 15.45 -18.75
C THR A 55 22.40 15.13 -17.96
N ALA A 56 21.86 16.13 -17.27
CA ALA A 56 20.56 16.03 -16.64
C ALA A 56 19.59 15.52 -17.70
N ARG A 57 19.10 14.29 -17.54
CA ARG A 57 18.20 13.65 -18.50
C ARG A 57 16.95 14.51 -18.58
N GLN A 58 16.69 15.11 -19.73
CA GLN A 58 15.55 16.00 -19.93
C GLN A 58 14.26 15.22 -19.60
N ALA A 59 13.32 15.86 -18.90
CA ALA A 59 12.04 15.23 -18.57
C ALA A 59 11.39 14.65 -19.84
N PRO A 60 10.82 13.44 -19.79
CA PRO A 60 10.26 12.78 -20.98
C PRO A 60 9.07 13.56 -21.57
N LEU A 61 8.56 14.52 -20.83
CA LEU A 61 7.45 15.38 -21.20
C LEU A 61 7.85 16.85 -21.05
N PRO A 62 7.81 17.66 -22.12
CA PRO A 62 8.07 19.09 -22.03
C PRO A 62 7.13 19.77 -21.03
N GLY A 63 7.68 20.62 -20.17
CA GLY A 63 6.93 21.39 -19.16
C GLY A 63 6.43 20.58 -17.97
N LEU A 64 6.86 19.32 -17.78
CA LEU A 64 6.45 18.50 -16.63
C LEU A 64 6.98 19.10 -15.33
N ASP A 65 8.23 19.53 -15.29
CA ASP A 65 8.86 20.06 -14.08
C ASP A 65 8.14 21.32 -13.58
N GLU A 66 7.83 22.24 -14.49
CA GLU A 66 7.10 23.49 -14.19
C GLU A 66 5.66 23.18 -13.75
N TYR A 67 5.03 22.17 -14.36
CA TYR A 67 3.68 21.74 -13.97
C TYR A 67 3.68 21.16 -12.56
N VAL A 68 4.63 20.27 -12.24
CA VAL A 68 4.78 19.69 -10.90
C VAL A 68 5.08 20.76 -9.86
N ALA A 69 5.99 21.70 -10.15
CA ALA A 69 6.32 22.79 -9.22
C ALA A 69 5.11 23.68 -8.89
N ARG A 70 4.29 24.03 -9.92
CA ARG A 70 3.03 24.75 -9.69
C ARG A 70 2.03 23.93 -8.90
N ALA A 71 1.90 22.63 -9.19
CA ALA A 71 1.00 21.74 -8.49
C ALA A 71 1.38 21.61 -7.01
N LEU A 72 2.66 21.37 -6.66
CA LEU A 72 3.13 21.33 -5.28
C LEU A 72 2.72 22.58 -4.49
N LYS A 73 2.94 23.77 -5.09
CA LYS A 73 2.57 25.05 -4.47
C LYS A 73 1.06 25.16 -4.25
N ASN A 74 0.25 24.86 -5.27
CA ASN A 74 -1.20 25.01 -5.21
C ASN A 74 -1.87 24.01 -4.25
N TRP A 75 -1.26 22.83 -4.09
CA TRP A 75 -1.73 21.78 -3.20
C TRP A 75 -1.15 21.89 -1.78
N GLU A 76 -0.20 22.79 -1.56
CA GLU A 76 0.57 22.89 -0.31
C GLU A 76 1.19 21.53 0.07
N CYS A 77 1.61 20.78 -0.93
CA CYS A 77 2.30 19.51 -0.75
C CYS A 77 3.79 19.78 -0.57
N PRO A 78 4.42 19.35 0.54
CA PRO A 78 5.84 19.67 0.78
C PRO A 78 6.76 19.08 -0.27
N GLY A 79 6.45 17.85 -0.73
CA GLY A 79 7.24 17.24 -1.76
C GLY A 79 6.67 15.92 -2.28
N LEU A 80 7.24 15.44 -3.37
CA LEU A 80 6.89 14.20 -4.03
C LEU A 80 8.03 13.66 -4.88
N ALA A 81 7.94 12.38 -5.28
CA ALA A 81 8.83 11.80 -6.27
C ALA A 81 8.02 11.13 -7.39
N ILE A 82 8.54 11.16 -8.62
CA ILE A 82 7.91 10.58 -9.82
C ILE A 82 8.87 9.60 -10.49
N GLY A 83 8.36 8.42 -10.83
CA GLY A 83 9.03 7.45 -11.71
C GLY A 83 8.16 7.15 -12.93
N ILE A 84 8.75 7.18 -14.14
CA ILE A 84 8.09 6.85 -15.41
C ILE A 84 8.90 5.76 -16.11
N VAL A 85 8.23 4.69 -16.51
CA VAL A 85 8.82 3.54 -17.21
C VAL A 85 8.14 3.36 -18.56
N LYS A 86 8.93 3.10 -19.60
CA LYS A 86 8.44 2.66 -20.92
C LYS A 86 9.21 1.43 -21.36
N GLY A 87 8.50 0.31 -21.54
CA GLY A 87 9.14 -0.97 -21.81
C GLY A 87 9.97 -1.46 -20.61
N ASP A 88 11.24 -1.61 -20.81
CA ASP A 88 12.25 -2.03 -19.82
C ASP A 88 13.16 -0.89 -19.35
N GLU A 89 12.82 0.36 -19.72
CA GLU A 89 13.60 1.55 -19.43
C GLU A 89 12.86 2.50 -18.48
N ALA A 90 13.57 2.96 -17.42
CA ALA A 90 13.13 4.07 -16.58
C ALA A 90 13.45 5.40 -17.32
N LEU A 91 12.44 6.03 -17.88
CA LEU A 91 12.59 7.29 -18.62
C LEU A 91 12.79 8.49 -17.71
N HIS A 92 12.20 8.46 -16.52
CA HIS A 92 12.23 9.56 -15.56
C HIS A 92 12.18 9.02 -14.13
N THR A 93 13.10 9.49 -13.30
CA THR A 93 13.11 9.27 -11.85
C THR A 93 13.57 10.57 -11.21
N LYS A 94 12.66 11.27 -10.50
CA LYS A 94 12.98 12.60 -9.97
C LYS A 94 12.15 12.92 -8.73
N GLY A 95 12.81 13.55 -7.74
CA GLY A 95 12.18 14.17 -6.60
C GLY A 95 11.90 15.65 -6.83
N TYR A 96 10.90 16.18 -6.12
CA TYR A 96 10.47 17.56 -6.16
C TYR A 96 10.08 18.03 -4.76
N GLY A 97 10.41 19.27 -4.42
CA GLY A 97 10.12 19.84 -3.11
C GLY A 97 11.05 19.33 -2.01
N VAL A 98 10.57 19.26 -0.77
CA VAL A 98 11.37 18.98 0.41
C VAL A 98 10.86 17.77 1.19
N ARG A 99 11.79 17.08 1.86
CA ARG A 99 11.48 15.95 2.73
C ARG A 99 10.65 16.37 3.94
N LYS A 100 10.91 17.55 4.47
CA LYS A 100 10.18 18.13 5.60
C LYS A 100 9.92 19.61 5.37
N ILE A 101 8.68 20.05 5.58
CA ILE A 101 8.31 21.45 5.49
C ILE A 101 9.15 22.29 6.47
N GLY A 102 9.62 23.45 6.01
CA GLY A 102 10.48 24.34 6.80
C GLY A 102 11.96 23.96 6.81
N THR A 103 12.38 22.95 6.05
CA THR A 103 13.81 22.60 5.84
C THR A 103 14.19 22.78 4.38
N SER A 104 15.51 22.73 4.08
CA SER A 104 16.05 22.75 2.71
C SER A 104 16.39 21.35 2.17
N GLU A 105 16.08 20.29 2.90
CA GLU A 105 16.38 18.91 2.52
C GLU A 105 15.48 18.48 1.36
N ALA A 106 16.07 18.42 0.16
CA ALA A 106 15.34 18.09 -1.04
C ALA A 106 14.92 16.60 -1.07
N ILE A 107 13.81 16.32 -1.75
CA ILE A 107 13.44 14.97 -2.18
C ILE A 107 14.20 14.66 -3.47
N ASP A 108 14.78 13.47 -3.56
CA ASP A 108 15.36 12.92 -4.78
C ASP A 108 14.72 11.57 -5.16
N GLU A 109 15.26 10.89 -6.16
CA GLU A 109 14.75 9.60 -6.64
C GLU A 109 14.95 8.45 -5.67
N ARG A 110 15.82 8.61 -4.66
CA ARG A 110 16.15 7.60 -3.64
C ARG A 110 15.46 7.85 -2.31
N THR A 111 14.88 9.03 -2.12
CA THR A 111 14.14 9.37 -0.90
C THR A 111 13.05 8.33 -0.63
N VAL A 112 13.09 7.72 0.56
CA VAL A 112 12.19 6.64 0.96
C VAL A 112 10.88 7.18 1.49
N PHE A 113 9.77 6.59 1.04
CA PHE A 113 8.40 6.85 1.48
C PHE A 113 7.71 5.56 1.92
N GLY A 114 6.73 5.64 2.80
CA GLY A 114 5.76 4.57 3.00
C GLY A 114 4.85 4.45 1.78
N ILE A 115 4.84 3.29 1.13
CA ILE A 115 3.98 3.08 -0.04
C ILE A 115 2.61 2.50 0.29
N ALA A 116 2.39 2.26 1.57
CA ALA A 116 1.10 1.81 2.11
C ALA A 116 0.48 0.66 1.30
N SER A 117 -0.78 0.78 0.90
CA SER A 117 -1.51 -0.28 0.21
C SER A 117 -0.95 -0.71 -1.15
N CYS A 118 0.00 0.02 -1.75
CA CYS A 118 0.77 -0.51 -2.88
C CYS A 118 1.54 -1.80 -2.51
N SER A 119 1.74 -2.07 -1.22
CA SER A 119 2.29 -3.34 -0.68
C SER A 119 1.46 -4.57 -1.03
N LYS A 120 0.15 -4.40 -1.25
CA LYS A 120 -0.77 -5.50 -1.58
C LYS A 120 -0.39 -6.22 -2.87
N ALA A 121 0.12 -5.49 -3.84
CA ALA A 121 0.62 -6.06 -5.09
C ALA A 121 1.81 -7.01 -4.87
N PHE A 122 2.70 -6.68 -3.94
CA PHE A 122 3.84 -7.52 -3.55
C PHE A 122 3.38 -8.80 -2.84
N THR A 123 2.40 -8.69 -1.95
CA THR A 123 1.78 -9.85 -1.29
C THR A 123 1.08 -10.76 -2.29
N ALA A 124 0.29 -10.19 -3.21
CA ALA A 124 -0.37 -10.96 -4.26
C ALA A 124 0.64 -11.66 -5.19
N THR A 125 1.73 -10.97 -5.57
CA THR A 125 2.81 -11.58 -6.36
C THR A 125 3.50 -12.70 -5.60
N SER A 126 3.75 -12.54 -4.30
CA SER A 126 4.35 -13.59 -3.46
C SER A 126 3.47 -14.85 -3.42
N ILE A 127 2.18 -14.70 -3.22
CA ILE A 127 1.22 -15.81 -3.27
C ILE A 127 1.17 -16.44 -4.67
N ALA A 128 1.15 -15.62 -5.72
CA ALA A 128 1.12 -16.09 -7.11
C ALA A 128 2.37 -16.90 -7.48
N MET A 129 3.55 -16.51 -6.99
CA MET A 129 4.79 -17.30 -7.14
C MET A 129 4.68 -18.67 -6.47
N LEU A 130 4.08 -18.75 -5.28
CA LEU A 130 3.85 -20.02 -4.59
C LEU A 130 2.82 -20.90 -5.30
N VAL A 131 1.84 -20.30 -5.98
CA VAL A 131 0.89 -21.05 -6.85
C VAL A 131 1.61 -21.57 -8.09
N GLU A 132 2.46 -20.76 -8.74
CA GLU A 132 3.26 -21.22 -9.90
C GLU A 132 4.23 -22.37 -9.52
N GLU A 133 4.75 -22.35 -8.28
CA GLU A 133 5.59 -23.40 -7.72
C GLU A 133 4.77 -24.62 -7.23
N GLU A 134 3.47 -24.67 -7.48
CA GLU A 134 2.53 -25.74 -7.07
C GLU A 134 2.50 -26.02 -5.55
N LYS A 135 3.01 -25.08 -4.74
CA LYS A 135 3.01 -25.20 -3.27
C LYS A 135 1.65 -24.94 -2.64
N ILE A 136 0.84 -24.10 -3.30
CA ILE A 136 -0.54 -23.79 -2.94
C ILE A 136 -1.38 -23.65 -4.21
N LYS A 137 -2.71 -23.67 -4.07
CA LYS A 137 -3.63 -23.42 -5.20
C LYS A 137 -4.51 -22.22 -4.88
N TRP A 138 -4.90 -21.48 -5.91
CA TRP A 138 -5.79 -20.34 -5.77
C TRP A 138 -7.09 -20.65 -5.04
N ASN A 139 -7.63 -21.84 -5.26
CA ASN A 139 -8.92 -22.26 -4.70
C ASN A 139 -8.80 -23.15 -3.45
N ASP A 140 -7.60 -23.31 -2.91
CA ASP A 140 -7.43 -24.02 -1.64
C ASP A 140 -8.11 -23.23 -0.51
N PRO A 141 -8.85 -23.91 0.39
CA PRO A 141 -9.40 -23.28 1.58
C PRO A 141 -8.27 -22.70 2.46
N VAL A 142 -8.45 -21.47 2.96
CA VAL A 142 -7.50 -20.80 3.86
C VAL A 142 -7.21 -21.66 5.10
N ALA A 143 -8.22 -22.35 5.62
CA ALA A 143 -8.12 -23.23 6.79
C ALA A 143 -7.12 -24.39 6.61
N ASN A 144 -6.75 -24.75 5.37
CA ASN A 144 -5.71 -25.76 5.13
C ASN A 144 -4.33 -25.26 5.63
N TYR A 145 -4.09 -23.96 5.57
CA TYR A 145 -2.83 -23.32 5.91
C TYR A 145 -2.86 -22.65 7.28
N LEU A 146 -3.88 -21.84 7.55
CA LEU A 146 -3.98 -21.06 8.79
C LEU A 146 -4.87 -21.79 9.80
N LYS A 147 -4.25 -22.63 10.62
CA LYS A 147 -4.96 -23.34 11.71
C LYS A 147 -5.53 -22.33 12.70
N GLY A 148 -6.83 -22.44 13.00
CA GLY A 148 -7.53 -21.51 13.89
C GLY A 148 -8.01 -20.21 13.25
N PHE A 149 -7.73 -19.97 11.96
CA PHE A 149 -8.36 -18.87 11.22
C PHE A 149 -9.88 -19.06 11.19
N GLN A 150 -10.60 -18.02 11.61
CA GLN A 150 -12.05 -18.04 11.67
C GLN A 150 -12.58 -16.64 11.30
N LEU A 151 -13.67 -16.64 10.57
CA LEU A 151 -14.53 -15.47 10.35
C LEU A 151 -15.81 -15.64 11.17
N TYR A 152 -16.61 -14.58 11.27
CA TYR A 152 -17.86 -14.60 12.03
C TYR A 152 -18.82 -15.72 11.58
N ASP A 153 -18.91 -15.93 10.26
CA ASP A 153 -19.72 -16.98 9.65
C ASP A 153 -18.91 -18.27 9.47
N PRO A 154 -19.32 -19.39 10.10
CA PRO A 154 -18.63 -20.68 9.95
C PRO A 154 -18.63 -21.21 8.52
N TYR A 155 -19.66 -20.92 7.71
CA TYR A 155 -19.69 -21.29 6.31
C TYR A 155 -18.59 -20.55 5.54
N VAL A 156 -18.50 -19.23 5.69
CA VAL A 156 -17.46 -18.43 5.06
C VAL A 156 -16.06 -18.86 5.52
N THR A 157 -15.89 -19.17 6.79
CA THR A 157 -14.62 -19.70 7.34
C THR A 157 -14.15 -20.94 6.59
N ARG A 158 -15.06 -21.88 6.27
CA ARG A 158 -14.75 -23.12 5.56
C ARG A 158 -14.50 -22.90 4.08
N GLU A 159 -15.25 -22.00 3.43
CA GLU A 159 -15.29 -21.85 1.99
C GLU A 159 -14.35 -20.76 1.43
N ILE A 160 -13.80 -19.89 2.30
CA ILE A 160 -12.91 -18.82 1.84
C ILE A 160 -11.61 -19.41 1.31
N ALA A 161 -11.30 -19.08 0.06
CA ALA A 161 -10.13 -19.58 -0.65
C ALA A 161 -8.99 -18.55 -0.63
N VAL A 162 -7.77 -18.99 -0.91
CA VAL A 162 -6.57 -18.15 -0.99
C VAL A 162 -6.80 -16.92 -1.88
N ARG A 163 -7.43 -17.10 -3.07
CA ARG A 163 -7.74 -15.96 -3.96
C ARG A 163 -8.70 -14.94 -3.36
N ASP A 164 -9.64 -15.38 -2.51
CA ASP A 164 -10.62 -14.47 -1.90
C ASP A 164 -9.97 -13.49 -0.93
N LEU A 165 -8.83 -13.86 -0.35
CA LEU A 165 -8.03 -12.96 0.51
C LEU A 165 -7.45 -11.77 -0.24
N LEU A 166 -7.28 -11.87 -1.57
CA LEU A 166 -6.55 -10.93 -2.40
C LEU A 166 -7.44 -10.04 -3.29
N CYS A 167 -8.77 -10.18 -3.18
CA CYS A 167 -9.68 -9.51 -4.12
C CYS A 167 -10.91 -8.84 -3.49
N HIS A 168 -10.91 -8.61 -2.15
CA HIS A 168 -11.89 -7.78 -1.45
C HIS A 168 -13.36 -8.23 -1.57
N ARG A 169 -13.63 -9.54 -1.46
CA ARG A 169 -14.99 -10.12 -1.54
C ARG A 169 -15.35 -11.05 -0.39
N SER A 170 -14.74 -10.83 0.78
CA SER A 170 -14.92 -11.67 1.96
C SER A 170 -16.32 -11.56 2.60
N GLY A 171 -17.09 -10.52 2.30
CA GLY A 171 -18.34 -10.19 2.94
C GLY A 171 -18.21 -9.30 4.17
N LEU A 172 -16.99 -9.06 4.68
CA LEU A 172 -16.75 -8.12 5.77
C LEU A 172 -17.00 -6.67 5.30
N PRO A 173 -17.36 -5.75 6.21
CA PRO A 173 -17.51 -4.34 5.87
C PRO A 173 -16.17 -3.75 5.38
N ALA A 174 -16.22 -2.75 4.50
CA ALA A 174 -15.01 -2.06 4.05
C ALA A 174 -14.23 -1.52 5.26
N TYR A 175 -12.90 -1.75 5.29
CA TYR A 175 -11.98 -1.46 6.40
C TYR A 175 -12.36 -2.11 7.73
N GLY A 176 -13.39 -2.95 7.77
CA GLY A 176 -13.89 -3.58 9.00
C GLY A 176 -12.81 -4.39 9.69
N GLY A 177 -12.52 -4.02 10.93
CA GLY A 177 -11.47 -4.59 11.75
C GLY A 177 -10.11 -3.91 11.63
N ASP A 178 -9.94 -2.89 10.80
CA ASP A 178 -8.66 -2.19 10.69
C ASP A 178 -8.27 -1.49 12.01
N PHE A 179 -9.23 -1.06 12.78
CA PHE A 179 -8.98 -0.54 14.13
C PHE A 179 -8.31 -1.56 15.07
N ILE A 180 -8.39 -2.87 14.80
CA ILE A 180 -7.73 -3.91 15.63
C ILE A 180 -6.21 -3.78 15.55
N TRP A 181 -5.66 -3.45 14.38
CA TRP A 181 -4.22 -3.43 14.14
C TRP A 181 -3.64 -2.02 13.99
N TRP A 182 -4.42 -1.03 13.50
CA TRP A 182 -3.94 0.31 13.26
C TRP A 182 -3.45 0.97 14.55
N GLY A 183 -2.18 1.36 14.59
CA GLY A 183 -1.55 1.96 15.77
C GLY A 183 -1.55 1.07 17.02
N SER A 184 -1.80 -0.24 16.89
CA SER A 184 -1.84 -1.16 18.02
C SER A 184 -0.53 -1.92 18.19
N SER A 185 -0.31 -2.43 19.41
CA SER A 185 0.84 -3.28 19.76
C SER A 185 0.60 -4.77 19.47
N ARG A 186 -0.52 -5.14 18.83
CA ARG A 186 -0.87 -6.54 18.57
C ARG A 186 0.03 -7.15 17.50
N SER A 187 0.28 -8.45 17.64
CA SER A 187 0.90 -9.25 16.60
C SER A 187 -0.06 -9.48 15.41
N ARG A 188 0.51 -9.91 14.27
CA ARG A 188 -0.26 -10.35 13.09
C ARG A 188 -1.22 -11.48 13.43
N GLU A 189 -0.77 -12.44 14.24
CA GLU A 189 -1.58 -13.58 14.68
C GLU A 189 -2.74 -13.13 15.58
N GLU A 190 -2.49 -12.30 16.57
CA GLU A 190 -3.54 -11.77 17.45
C GLU A 190 -4.60 -10.99 16.67
N THR A 191 -4.16 -10.19 15.67
CA THR A 191 -5.06 -9.46 14.79
C THR A 191 -5.98 -10.42 14.01
N LEU A 192 -5.42 -11.48 13.42
CA LEU A 192 -6.20 -12.49 12.69
C LEU A 192 -7.14 -13.27 13.61
N ASN A 193 -6.73 -13.54 14.85
CA ASN A 193 -7.59 -14.22 15.81
C ASN A 193 -8.81 -13.41 16.22
N ARG A 194 -8.76 -12.08 16.10
CA ARG A 194 -9.87 -11.18 16.48
C ARG A 194 -10.86 -10.93 15.35
N ILE A 195 -10.49 -11.16 14.08
CA ILE A 195 -11.39 -10.92 12.94
C ILE A 195 -12.67 -11.77 12.99
N ARG A 196 -12.66 -12.89 13.73
CA ARG A 196 -13.84 -13.76 13.95
C ARG A 196 -15.02 -13.05 14.58
N PHE A 197 -14.80 -11.94 15.25
CA PHE A 197 -15.86 -11.16 15.92
C PHE A 197 -16.42 -10.04 15.05
N VAL A 198 -15.80 -9.76 13.88
CA VAL A 198 -16.28 -8.74 12.95
C VAL A 198 -17.43 -9.30 12.14
N LYS A 199 -18.62 -8.73 12.31
CA LYS A 199 -19.83 -9.14 11.60
C LYS A 199 -19.75 -8.81 10.12
N PRO A 200 -20.23 -9.69 9.23
CA PRO A 200 -20.31 -9.39 7.80
C PRO A 200 -21.33 -8.28 7.52
N ALA A 201 -21.04 -7.46 6.49
CA ALA A 201 -21.97 -6.43 5.99
C ALA A 201 -22.67 -6.88 4.70
N SER A 202 -22.19 -7.93 4.03
CA SER A 202 -22.78 -8.49 2.82
C SER A 202 -22.56 -10.00 2.75
N SER A 203 -23.25 -10.64 1.81
CA SER A 203 -23.01 -12.06 1.54
C SER A 203 -21.62 -12.30 0.98
N PHE A 204 -21.05 -13.45 1.30
CA PHE A 204 -19.74 -13.89 0.81
C PHE A 204 -19.67 -13.84 -0.71
N ARG A 205 -18.62 -13.28 -1.28
CA ARG A 205 -18.36 -13.09 -2.72
C ARG A 205 -19.37 -12.22 -3.48
N SER A 206 -20.31 -11.54 -2.82
CA SER A 206 -21.39 -10.82 -3.51
C SER A 206 -21.02 -9.38 -3.89
N THR A 207 -20.21 -8.72 -3.07
CA THR A 207 -19.88 -7.30 -3.24
C THR A 207 -18.41 -7.02 -2.97
N TYR A 208 -17.92 -5.95 -3.59
CA TYR A 208 -16.61 -5.40 -3.28
C TYR A 208 -16.66 -4.64 -1.95
N ALA A 209 -15.77 -5.01 -1.03
CA ALA A 209 -15.55 -4.29 0.23
C ALA A 209 -14.06 -4.37 0.60
N TYR A 210 -13.37 -3.23 0.55
CA TYR A 210 -11.92 -3.18 0.73
C TYR A 210 -11.49 -3.70 2.10
N GLN A 211 -10.50 -4.63 2.14
CA GLN A 211 -10.08 -5.33 3.37
C GLN A 211 -8.56 -5.42 3.49
N ASN A 212 -8.00 -4.84 4.53
CA ASN A 212 -6.58 -4.98 4.85
C ASN A 212 -6.27 -6.31 5.54
N ILE A 213 -7.12 -6.73 6.47
CA ILE A 213 -6.87 -7.96 7.26
C ILE A 213 -6.87 -9.23 6.39
N MET A 214 -7.58 -9.24 5.27
CA MET A 214 -7.51 -10.38 4.35
C MET A 214 -6.13 -10.49 3.69
N PHE A 215 -5.49 -9.38 3.35
CA PHE A 215 -4.10 -9.38 2.88
C PHE A 215 -3.10 -9.78 3.96
N LEU A 216 -3.37 -9.40 5.22
CA LEU A 216 -2.61 -9.90 6.36
C LEU A 216 -2.70 -11.42 6.45
N ALA A 217 -3.91 -12.00 6.32
CA ALA A 217 -4.11 -13.45 6.29
C ALA A 217 -3.33 -14.11 5.14
N ALA A 218 -3.39 -13.54 3.92
CA ALA A 218 -2.63 -14.03 2.78
C ALA A 218 -1.12 -14.06 3.07
N GLY A 219 -0.58 -12.99 3.67
CA GLY A 219 0.83 -12.93 4.06
C GLY A 219 1.22 -13.98 5.10
N GLN A 220 0.30 -14.37 5.99
CA GLN A 220 0.55 -15.41 6.99
C GLN A 220 0.49 -16.85 6.42
N ILE A 221 0.03 -17.07 5.20
CA ILE A 221 0.16 -18.35 4.50
C ILE A 221 1.62 -18.62 4.13
N ILE A 222 2.38 -17.59 3.79
CA ILE A 222 3.77 -17.71 3.32
C ILE A 222 4.67 -18.45 4.32
N PRO A 223 4.74 -18.07 5.62
CA PRO A 223 5.58 -18.78 6.58
C PRO A 223 5.16 -20.25 6.79
N VAL A 224 3.88 -20.56 6.69
CA VAL A 224 3.40 -21.94 6.81
C VAL A 224 3.91 -22.82 5.67
N VAL A 225 3.98 -22.27 4.46
CA VAL A 225 4.36 -23.02 3.25
C VAL A 225 5.86 -23.05 3.02
N THR A 226 6.58 -21.99 3.44
CA THR A 226 8.00 -21.78 3.09
C THR A 226 8.95 -21.83 4.28
N GLY A 227 8.47 -21.70 5.50
CA GLY A 227 9.27 -21.51 6.71
C GLY A 227 9.87 -20.10 6.83
N LYS A 228 9.60 -19.18 5.89
CA LYS A 228 10.10 -17.80 5.88
C LYS A 228 8.97 -16.83 6.18
N THR A 229 9.23 -15.79 6.94
CA THR A 229 8.28 -14.70 7.13
C THR A 229 7.92 -14.05 5.79
N TRP A 230 6.76 -13.37 5.72
CA TRP A 230 6.39 -12.56 4.55
C TRP A 230 7.49 -11.52 4.23
N ASP A 231 8.09 -10.94 5.25
CA ASP A 231 9.14 -9.92 5.15
C ASP A 231 10.38 -10.49 4.47
N GLU A 232 10.86 -11.65 4.92
CA GLU A 232 12.01 -12.36 4.32
C GLU A 232 11.71 -12.80 2.89
N PHE A 233 10.51 -13.33 2.65
CA PHE A 233 10.12 -13.81 1.32
C PHE A 233 10.08 -12.66 0.29
N VAL A 234 9.45 -11.53 0.61
CA VAL A 234 9.39 -10.36 -0.26
C VAL A 234 10.80 -9.84 -0.55
N LYS A 235 11.64 -9.73 0.49
CA LYS A 235 13.03 -9.29 0.33
C LYS A 235 13.82 -10.20 -0.59
N GLU A 236 13.81 -11.51 -0.33
CA GLU A 236 14.63 -12.47 -1.08
C GLU A 236 14.13 -12.75 -2.50
N ARG A 237 12.80 -12.78 -2.67
CA ARG A 237 12.20 -13.22 -3.93
C ARG A 237 11.84 -12.05 -4.86
N ILE A 238 11.71 -10.82 -4.31
CA ILE A 238 11.33 -9.65 -5.09
C ILE A 238 12.40 -8.57 -5.00
N PHE A 239 12.70 -8.03 -3.81
CA PHE A 239 13.61 -6.88 -3.72
C PHE A 239 15.01 -7.19 -4.22
N VAL A 240 15.64 -8.26 -3.74
CA VAL A 240 16.99 -8.64 -4.13
C VAL A 240 17.11 -8.95 -5.63
N PRO A 241 16.24 -9.77 -6.25
CA PRO A 241 16.31 -10.04 -7.69
C PRO A 241 16.12 -8.82 -8.58
N LEU A 242 15.39 -7.80 -8.11
CA LEU A 242 15.13 -6.57 -8.85
C LEU A 242 16.13 -5.46 -8.54
N GLY A 243 17.03 -5.65 -7.56
CA GLY A 243 17.96 -4.62 -7.11
C GLY A 243 17.29 -3.47 -6.37
N MET A 244 16.13 -3.70 -5.73
CA MET A 244 15.39 -2.73 -4.91
C MET A 244 16.05 -2.58 -3.53
N SER A 245 17.26 -2.01 -3.52
CA SER A 245 18.16 -2.04 -2.36
C SER A 245 17.75 -1.11 -1.21
N SER A 246 16.90 -0.12 -1.47
CA SER A 246 16.41 0.81 -0.46
C SER A 246 15.01 0.45 0.05
N SER A 247 14.39 -0.60 -0.53
CA SER A 247 13.06 -1.04 -0.14
C SER A 247 13.10 -1.94 1.09
N THR A 248 12.19 -1.71 2.04
CA THR A 248 12.05 -2.47 3.27
C THR A 248 10.58 -2.83 3.53
N THR A 249 10.35 -3.81 4.40
CA THR A 249 9.00 -4.22 4.80
C THR A 249 8.70 -3.87 6.25
N ARG A 250 9.67 -3.32 7.00
CA ARG A 250 9.57 -3.08 8.44
C ARG A 250 9.95 -1.66 8.79
N PHE A 251 9.24 -1.12 9.78
CA PHE A 251 9.53 0.19 10.36
C PHE A 251 10.92 0.26 10.99
N ASP A 252 11.35 -0.81 11.67
CA ASP A 252 12.67 -0.85 12.32
C ASP A 252 13.82 -0.76 11.32
N ASP A 253 13.63 -1.20 10.07
CA ASP A 253 14.64 -1.11 9.01
C ASP A 253 14.87 0.33 8.53
N LEU A 254 14.01 1.27 8.91
CA LEU A 254 14.18 2.71 8.64
C LEU A 254 15.14 3.40 9.61
N LYS A 255 15.54 2.72 10.69
CA LYS A 255 16.51 3.28 11.65
C LYS A 255 17.85 3.53 10.97
N GLY A 256 18.30 4.80 11.01
CA GLY A 256 19.56 5.21 10.37
C GLY A 256 19.44 5.56 8.87
N VAL A 257 18.27 5.42 8.27
CA VAL A 257 18.03 5.94 6.92
C VAL A 257 17.93 7.46 7.00
N THR A 258 18.86 8.16 6.38
CA THR A 258 18.92 9.62 6.39
C THR A 258 18.09 10.27 5.29
N ASP A 259 17.90 9.57 4.17
CA ASP A 259 17.09 10.03 3.05
C ASP A 259 15.66 9.48 3.15
N LEU A 260 14.92 10.02 4.12
CA LEU A 260 13.58 9.61 4.49
C LEU A 260 12.61 10.79 4.40
N ALA A 261 11.51 10.65 3.68
CA ALA A 261 10.47 11.65 3.62
C ALA A 261 9.74 11.75 4.97
N THR A 262 9.53 12.95 5.47
CA THR A 262 8.70 13.17 6.67
C THR A 262 7.23 13.15 6.28
N PRO A 263 6.35 12.40 6.99
CA PRO A 263 4.91 12.46 6.78
C PRO A 263 4.34 13.84 7.16
N HIS A 264 3.36 14.33 6.39
CA HIS A 264 2.67 15.60 6.70
C HIS A 264 1.15 15.43 6.61
N MET A 265 0.46 16.21 7.42
CA MET A 265 -1.00 16.25 7.45
C MET A 265 -1.49 17.70 7.52
N ARG A 266 -2.68 17.96 6.99
CA ARG A 266 -3.34 19.26 7.18
C ARG A 266 -4.12 19.24 8.49
N ILE A 267 -3.71 20.10 9.41
CA ILE A 267 -4.35 20.29 10.71
C ILE A 267 -4.74 21.76 10.81
N GLU A 268 -6.03 22.03 11.04
CA GLU A 268 -6.58 23.40 11.12
C GLU A 268 -6.16 24.28 9.94
N GLY A 269 -6.17 23.70 8.72
CA GLY A 269 -5.85 24.39 7.47
C GLY A 269 -4.36 24.56 7.17
N LYS A 270 -3.46 24.07 8.03
CA LYS A 270 -2.00 24.16 7.84
C LYS A 270 -1.39 22.78 7.63
N THR A 271 -0.48 22.67 6.67
CA THR A 271 0.33 21.45 6.49
C THR A 271 1.42 21.41 7.57
N VAL A 272 1.43 20.37 8.38
CA VAL A 272 2.39 20.17 9.48
C VAL A 272 3.01 18.76 9.40
N PRO A 273 4.27 18.60 9.84
CA PRO A 273 4.88 17.28 9.94
C PRO A 273 4.25 16.48 11.07
N ILE A 274 4.09 15.18 10.85
CA ILE A 274 3.65 14.21 11.85
C ILE A 274 4.69 13.08 11.98
N ALA A 275 4.56 12.25 13.00
CA ALA A 275 5.44 11.11 13.18
C ALA A 275 5.12 9.96 12.20
N TRP A 276 6.14 9.20 11.80
CA TRP A 276 5.94 7.93 11.15
C TRP A 276 5.25 6.95 12.09
N ARG A 277 4.28 6.22 11.57
CA ARG A 277 3.61 5.15 12.31
C ARG A 277 4.24 3.79 11.98
N ASN A 278 4.52 3.00 13.01
CA ASN A 278 4.81 1.58 12.84
C ASN A 278 3.49 0.84 12.53
N ILE A 279 3.44 0.21 11.35
CA ILE A 279 2.33 -0.61 10.87
C ILE A 279 2.77 -2.02 10.47
N ASP A 280 3.86 -2.52 11.03
CA ASP A 280 4.45 -3.83 10.71
C ASP A 280 3.48 -4.99 10.98
N ASN A 281 2.57 -4.81 11.95
CA ASN A 281 1.51 -5.76 12.26
C ASN A 281 0.46 -5.88 11.14
N GLY A 282 0.27 -4.85 10.31
CA GLY A 282 -0.50 -4.86 9.05
C GLY A 282 0.35 -5.12 7.80
N GLY A 283 1.61 -5.54 7.96
CA GLY A 283 2.67 -5.56 6.93
C GLY A 283 2.25 -6.01 5.54
N PRO A 284 1.69 -7.21 5.36
CA PRO A 284 1.28 -7.70 4.04
C PRO A 284 0.26 -6.83 3.31
N ALA A 285 -0.43 -5.96 4.03
CA ALA A 285 -1.38 -5.01 3.47
C ALA A 285 -0.77 -3.62 3.18
N ALA A 286 0.30 -3.17 3.93
CA ALA A 286 0.61 -1.75 3.93
C ALA A 286 2.04 -1.33 4.32
N SER A 287 2.94 -2.21 4.85
CA SER A 287 4.15 -1.73 5.53
C SER A 287 5.38 -1.52 4.65
N ILE A 288 5.32 -1.76 3.34
CA ILE A 288 6.50 -1.55 2.49
C ILE A 288 6.85 -0.06 2.45
N ASN A 289 8.13 0.21 2.63
CA ASN A 289 8.77 1.51 2.44
C ASN A 289 9.68 1.40 1.22
N SER A 290 9.62 2.38 0.32
CA SER A 290 10.35 2.31 -0.95
C SER A 290 10.54 3.72 -1.55
N ASN A 291 11.23 3.80 -2.68
CA ASN A 291 11.44 5.02 -3.45
C ASN A 291 11.11 4.80 -4.93
N VAL A 292 11.12 5.87 -5.73
CA VAL A 292 10.74 5.74 -7.14
C VAL A 292 11.81 5.03 -7.98
N ALA A 293 13.08 5.07 -7.61
CA ALA A 293 14.12 4.33 -8.30
C ALA A 293 13.91 2.81 -8.18
N ASP A 294 13.59 2.31 -6.98
CA ASP A 294 13.28 0.90 -6.74
C ASP A 294 11.94 0.50 -7.38
N LEU A 295 10.89 1.32 -7.22
CA LEU A 295 9.57 1.01 -7.77
C LEU A 295 9.53 1.04 -9.30
N THR A 296 10.44 1.75 -9.99
CA THR A 296 10.58 1.62 -11.44
C THR A 296 11.04 0.21 -11.84
N GLN A 297 11.90 -0.45 -11.05
CA GLN A 297 12.31 -1.84 -11.30
C GLN A 297 11.14 -2.82 -11.13
N TRP A 298 10.29 -2.57 -10.12
CA TRP A 298 9.04 -3.29 -9.90
C TRP A 298 8.07 -3.15 -11.08
N MET A 299 7.91 -1.94 -11.61
CA MET A 299 7.07 -1.70 -12.78
C MET A 299 7.63 -2.37 -14.04
N ILE A 300 8.94 -2.35 -14.27
CA ILE A 300 9.60 -3.04 -15.40
C ILE A 300 9.30 -4.55 -15.35
N LEU A 301 9.37 -5.18 -14.18
CA LEU A 301 9.01 -6.58 -14.02
C LEU A 301 7.58 -6.87 -14.49
N HIS A 302 6.62 -6.07 -14.04
CA HIS A 302 5.21 -6.27 -14.39
C HIS A 302 4.89 -5.96 -15.85
N LEU A 303 5.49 -4.91 -16.44
CA LEU A 303 5.38 -4.58 -17.86
C LEU A 303 6.04 -5.64 -18.76
N GLY A 304 7.07 -6.32 -18.24
CA GLY A 304 7.72 -7.47 -18.83
C GLY A 304 7.00 -8.80 -18.57
N SER A 305 5.78 -8.77 -18.00
CA SER A 305 4.98 -9.97 -17.69
C SER A 305 5.77 -11.02 -16.89
N GLY A 306 6.51 -10.56 -15.88
CA GLY A 306 7.33 -11.41 -14.99
C GLY A 306 8.76 -11.64 -15.45
N THR A 307 9.17 -11.04 -16.56
CA THR A 307 10.58 -11.04 -17.02
C THR A 307 11.22 -9.70 -16.70
N TYR A 308 12.34 -9.74 -15.99
CA TYR A 308 13.12 -8.57 -15.62
C TYR A 308 14.53 -8.69 -16.19
N ARG A 309 14.92 -7.80 -17.11
CA ARG A 309 16.25 -7.75 -17.76
C ARG A 309 16.70 -9.13 -18.27
N GLY A 310 15.81 -9.84 -18.98
CA GLY A 310 16.06 -11.18 -19.53
C GLY A 310 15.96 -12.34 -18.53
N ARG A 311 15.80 -12.07 -17.22
CA ARG A 311 15.61 -13.08 -16.18
C ARG A 311 14.12 -13.27 -15.89
N LYS A 312 13.63 -14.49 -15.99
CA LYS A 312 12.28 -14.85 -15.55
C LYS A 312 12.22 -14.85 -14.01
N ILE A 313 11.35 -14.05 -13.42
CA ILE A 313 11.03 -14.02 -11.99
C ILE A 313 9.76 -14.84 -11.73
N PHE A 314 8.76 -14.68 -12.58
CA PHE A 314 7.54 -15.49 -12.64
C PHE A 314 7.03 -15.57 -14.09
N SER A 315 6.05 -16.42 -14.37
CA SER A 315 5.54 -16.60 -15.73
C SER A 315 4.52 -15.52 -16.14
N PRO A 316 4.30 -15.31 -17.44
CA PRO A 316 3.23 -14.43 -17.91
C PRO A 316 1.83 -14.84 -17.40
N GLY A 317 1.62 -16.12 -17.09
CA GLY A 317 0.37 -16.63 -16.50
C GLY A 317 0.08 -15.99 -15.13
N VAL A 318 1.12 -15.75 -14.32
CA VAL A 318 1.00 -15.05 -13.04
C VAL A 318 0.50 -13.61 -13.23
N SER A 319 1.09 -12.85 -14.17
CA SER A 319 0.60 -11.51 -14.50
C SER A 319 -0.84 -11.52 -15.01
N HIS A 320 -1.17 -12.48 -15.87
CA HIS A 320 -2.52 -12.63 -16.42
C HIS A 320 -3.55 -12.84 -15.31
N GLU A 321 -3.28 -13.76 -14.39
CA GLU A 321 -4.17 -14.06 -13.25
C GLU A 321 -4.35 -12.86 -12.34
N MET A 322 -3.26 -12.19 -11.97
CA MET A 322 -3.32 -11.00 -11.10
C MET A 322 -4.08 -9.83 -11.73
N PHE A 323 -3.93 -9.65 -13.06
CA PHE A 323 -4.56 -8.56 -13.82
C PHE A 323 -5.91 -8.94 -14.42
N SER A 324 -6.49 -10.08 -14.02
CA SER A 324 -7.83 -10.51 -14.41
C SER A 324 -8.87 -10.08 -13.36
N PRO A 325 -10.05 -9.59 -13.78
CA PRO A 325 -11.13 -9.22 -12.87
C PRO A 325 -11.54 -10.39 -11.97
N GLN A 326 -11.53 -10.18 -10.65
CA GLN A 326 -11.98 -11.14 -9.64
C GLN A 326 -13.25 -10.66 -8.93
N THR A 327 -13.35 -9.36 -8.70
CA THR A 327 -14.49 -8.72 -8.04
C THR A 327 -14.89 -7.49 -8.83
N ILE A 328 -16.15 -7.40 -9.23
CA ILE A 328 -16.68 -6.24 -9.96
C ILE A 328 -16.88 -5.09 -8.99
N ILE A 329 -16.46 -3.90 -9.40
CA ILE A 329 -16.69 -2.65 -8.69
C ILE A 329 -17.73 -1.86 -9.48
N PRO A 330 -18.84 -1.40 -8.88
CA PRO A 330 -19.81 -0.56 -9.56
C PRO A 330 -19.16 0.70 -10.14
N VAL A 331 -19.47 1.01 -11.40
CA VAL A 331 -18.93 2.20 -12.07
C VAL A 331 -19.77 3.41 -11.67
N THR A 332 -19.09 4.41 -11.12
CA THR A 332 -19.68 5.72 -10.81
C THR A 332 -19.19 6.76 -11.81
N PRO A 333 -20.06 7.60 -12.38
CA PRO A 333 -19.63 8.72 -13.21
C PRO A 333 -18.68 9.65 -12.44
N PRO A 334 -17.68 10.24 -13.12
CA PRO A 334 -16.83 11.24 -12.48
C PRO A 334 -17.65 12.45 -12.10
N ALA A 335 -17.38 13.03 -10.93
CA ALA A 335 -18.01 14.29 -10.52
C ALA A 335 -17.43 15.46 -11.32
N PRO A 336 -18.23 16.47 -11.73
CA PRO A 336 -17.70 17.71 -12.27
C PRO A 336 -16.68 18.33 -11.28
N PRO A 337 -15.60 18.97 -11.74
CA PRO A 337 -15.29 19.33 -13.13
C PRO A 337 -14.55 18.24 -13.93
N LEU A 338 -14.48 17.01 -13.45
CA LEU A 338 -13.75 15.94 -14.15
C LEU A 338 -14.43 15.61 -15.48
N PRO A 339 -13.66 15.43 -16.57
CA PRO A 339 -14.21 15.10 -17.89
C PRO A 339 -15.00 13.79 -17.89
N ALA A 340 -16.11 13.76 -18.61
CA ALA A 340 -17.01 12.60 -18.71
C ALA A 340 -16.30 11.33 -19.26
N PHE A 341 -15.27 11.47 -20.08
CA PHE A 341 -14.50 10.34 -20.63
C PHE A 341 -13.72 9.54 -19.55
N LEU A 342 -13.58 10.09 -18.33
CA LEU A 342 -13.02 9.34 -17.19
C LEU A 342 -13.96 8.26 -16.65
N LYS A 343 -15.24 8.25 -17.07
CA LYS A 343 -16.15 7.14 -16.77
C LYS A 343 -15.66 5.89 -17.47
N PRO A 344 -15.13 4.89 -16.78
CA PRO A 344 -14.67 3.67 -17.44
C PRO A 344 -15.86 2.82 -17.87
N ASN A 345 -15.68 1.96 -18.88
CA ASN A 345 -16.68 0.96 -19.27
C ASN A 345 -16.81 -0.16 -18.24
N PHE A 346 -15.75 -0.41 -17.48
CA PHE A 346 -15.74 -1.38 -16.39
C PHE A 346 -14.79 -0.95 -15.26
N SER A 347 -15.07 -1.43 -14.07
CA SER A 347 -14.18 -1.33 -12.91
C SER A 347 -14.22 -2.65 -12.14
N ALA A 348 -13.06 -3.15 -11.77
CA ALA A 348 -12.91 -4.41 -11.06
C ALA A 348 -11.67 -4.37 -10.16
N TYR A 349 -11.59 -5.34 -9.27
CA TYR A 349 -10.37 -5.65 -8.54
C TYR A 349 -9.87 -7.05 -8.96
N GLY A 350 -8.58 -7.14 -9.27
CA GLY A 350 -7.88 -8.39 -9.54
C GLY A 350 -7.30 -9.00 -8.27
N LEU A 351 -6.09 -9.55 -8.34
CA LEU A 351 -5.36 -10.02 -7.17
C LEU A 351 -4.30 -8.98 -6.78
N GLY A 352 -4.65 -8.12 -5.80
CA GLY A 352 -3.79 -7.04 -5.33
C GLY A 352 -3.72 -5.80 -6.24
N TRP A 353 -4.60 -5.70 -7.25
CA TRP A 353 -4.63 -4.61 -8.21
C TRP A 353 -6.05 -4.16 -8.55
N SER A 354 -6.28 -2.87 -8.61
CA SER A 354 -7.47 -2.29 -9.24
C SER A 354 -7.32 -2.29 -10.75
N ILE A 355 -8.39 -2.64 -11.45
CA ILE A 355 -8.43 -2.77 -12.90
C ILE A 355 -9.58 -1.94 -13.44
N SER A 356 -9.30 -1.06 -14.37
CA SER A 356 -10.32 -0.25 -15.04
C SER A 356 -9.84 0.17 -16.43
N GLU A 357 -10.38 1.26 -16.95
CA GLU A 357 -10.04 1.81 -18.25
C GLU A 357 -9.60 3.28 -18.12
N PHE A 358 -8.64 3.67 -18.94
CA PHE A 358 -8.26 5.06 -19.16
C PHE A 358 -8.06 5.29 -20.67
N ARG A 359 -8.88 6.16 -21.28
CA ARG A 359 -8.85 6.47 -22.72
C ARG A 359 -8.84 5.22 -23.62
N GLY A 360 -9.71 4.24 -23.34
CA GLY A 360 -9.82 2.98 -24.10
C GLY A 360 -8.72 1.96 -23.84
N ARG A 361 -7.85 2.18 -22.84
CA ARG A 361 -6.76 1.29 -22.47
C ARG A 361 -6.98 0.70 -21.09
N LYS A 362 -6.68 -0.57 -20.92
CA LYS A 362 -6.69 -1.20 -19.60
C LYS A 362 -5.63 -0.54 -18.71
N ILE A 363 -6.08 0.00 -17.58
CA ILE A 363 -5.21 0.48 -16.51
C ILE A 363 -5.24 -0.51 -15.34
N VAL A 364 -4.07 -0.87 -14.86
CA VAL A 364 -3.83 -1.69 -13.67
C VAL A 364 -3.11 -0.83 -12.66
N ARG A 365 -3.70 -0.59 -11.48
CA ARG A 365 -3.13 0.36 -10.52
C ARG A 365 -3.43 -0.04 -9.08
N HIS A 366 -2.64 0.49 -8.17
CA HIS A 366 -2.97 0.51 -6.75
C HIS A 366 -2.62 1.86 -6.14
N TYR A 367 -3.49 2.33 -5.26
CA TYR A 367 -3.25 3.49 -4.41
C TYR A 367 -2.69 3.05 -3.08
N GLY A 368 -1.98 3.93 -2.39
CA GLY A 368 -1.53 3.72 -1.03
C GLY A 368 -1.74 4.98 -0.21
N GLU A 369 -2.35 4.80 0.97
CA GLU A 369 -2.57 5.87 1.94
C GLU A 369 -2.10 5.37 3.31
N THR A 370 -1.28 6.15 3.96
CA THR A 370 -0.86 5.98 5.36
C THR A 370 -0.76 7.33 6.03
N ASP A 371 -0.47 7.37 7.31
CA ASP A 371 -0.33 8.62 8.04
C ASP A 371 0.67 9.54 7.35
N GLY A 372 0.17 10.62 6.77
CA GLY A 372 0.98 11.67 6.16
C GLY A 372 1.62 11.37 4.81
N MET A 373 1.28 10.26 4.15
CA MET A 373 1.81 9.90 2.84
C MET A 373 0.75 9.27 1.94
N SER A 374 0.80 9.63 0.66
CA SER A 374 -0.05 9.06 -0.38
C SER A 374 0.79 8.60 -1.57
N SER A 375 0.44 7.48 -2.16
CA SER A 375 1.18 6.85 -3.25
C SER A 375 0.26 6.30 -4.33
N ILE A 376 0.78 6.17 -5.55
CA ILE A 376 0.13 5.45 -6.64
C ILE A 376 1.17 4.73 -7.49
N VAL A 377 0.89 3.48 -7.84
CA VAL A 377 1.57 2.73 -8.90
C VAL A 377 0.54 2.38 -9.94
N ALA A 378 0.78 2.75 -11.20
CA ALA A 378 -0.16 2.52 -12.30
C ALA A 378 0.56 2.06 -13.56
N LEU A 379 -0.04 1.09 -14.24
CA LEU A 379 0.46 0.47 -15.46
C LEU A 379 -0.59 0.56 -16.57
N LEU A 380 -0.16 0.86 -17.78
CA LEU A 380 -0.89 0.64 -19.04
C LEU A 380 -0.17 -0.49 -19.78
N PRO A 381 -0.53 -1.76 -19.56
CA PRO A 381 0.24 -2.91 -20.07
C PRO A 381 0.36 -2.94 -21.59
N GLN A 382 -0.72 -2.58 -22.32
CA GLN A 382 -0.71 -2.52 -23.80
C GLN A 382 0.29 -1.49 -24.32
N GLU A 383 0.50 -0.41 -23.60
CA GLU A 383 1.43 0.67 -23.94
C GLU A 383 2.83 0.42 -23.37
N LYS A 384 3.01 -0.65 -22.58
CA LYS A 384 4.24 -0.89 -21.82
C LYS A 384 4.68 0.35 -21.02
N LEU A 385 3.72 1.09 -20.47
CA LEU A 385 3.91 2.33 -19.74
C LEU A 385 3.57 2.13 -18.26
N GLY A 386 4.45 2.58 -17.39
CA GLY A 386 4.27 2.57 -15.94
C GLY A 386 4.59 3.92 -15.33
N VAL A 387 3.84 4.31 -14.31
CA VAL A 387 4.05 5.54 -13.55
C VAL A 387 3.89 5.25 -12.07
N VAL A 388 4.84 5.72 -11.28
CA VAL A 388 4.76 5.75 -9.81
C VAL A 388 4.90 7.18 -9.33
N ILE A 389 4.07 7.56 -8.36
CA ILE A 389 4.14 8.86 -7.70
C ILE A 389 3.99 8.65 -6.19
N LEU A 390 4.94 9.17 -5.43
CA LEU A 390 4.98 9.13 -3.99
C LEU A 390 4.94 10.54 -3.44
N THR A 391 4.04 10.84 -2.50
CA THR A 391 3.89 12.17 -1.88
C THR A 391 4.01 12.07 -0.37
N ASN A 392 4.56 13.09 0.27
CA ASN A 392 4.63 13.18 1.71
C ASN A 392 3.51 14.06 2.30
N LEU A 393 2.29 13.89 1.76
CA LEU A 393 1.08 14.57 2.23
C LEU A 393 -0.07 13.56 2.38
N HIS A 394 -0.74 13.61 3.53
CA HIS A 394 -1.89 12.78 3.87
C HIS A 394 -3.08 13.04 2.96
N THR A 395 -3.74 11.98 2.53
CA THR A 395 -5.04 11.98 1.82
C THR A 395 -5.09 13.01 0.68
N THR A 396 -4.10 12.94 -0.22
CA THR A 396 -4.04 13.85 -1.37
C THR A 396 -4.35 13.12 -2.68
N THR A 397 -5.15 13.74 -3.55
CA THR A 397 -5.39 13.27 -4.92
C THR A 397 -4.43 13.90 -5.95
N LEU A 398 -3.43 14.64 -5.50
CA LEU A 398 -2.39 15.22 -6.36
C LEU A 398 -1.69 14.17 -7.22
N HIS A 399 -1.35 13.00 -6.62
CA HIS A 399 -0.73 11.89 -7.34
C HIS A 399 -1.60 11.40 -8.52
N THR A 400 -2.95 11.37 -8.37
CA THR A 400 -3.87 11.01 -9.47
C THR A 400 -3.90 12.06 -10.56
N ALA A 401 -3.91 13.33 -10.20
CA ALA A 401 -3.86 14.44 -11.15
C ALA A 401 -2.56 14.40 -11.99
N LEU A 402 -1.42 14.17 -11.34
CA LEU A 402 -0.13 14.04 -12.01
C LEU A 402 -0.05 12.77 -12.85
N LEU A 403 -0.61 11.65 -12.39
CA LEU A 403 -0.71 10.42 -13.18
C LEU A 403 -1.40 10.66 -14.52
N TYR A 404 -2.58 11.29 -14.51
CA TYR A 404 -3.34 11.54 -15.72
C TYR A 404 -2.64 12.55 -16.63
N ARG A 405 -1.98 13.57 -16.08
CA ARG A 405 -1.15 14.51 -16.85
C ARG A 405 -0.01 13.80 -17.58
N ILE A 406 0.65 12.86 -16.89
CA ILE A 406 1.74 12.07 -17.47
C ILE A 406 1.21 11.13 -18.54
N PHE A 407 0.12 10.41 -18.26
CA PHE A 407 -0.47 9.50 -19.23
C PHE A 407 -0.95 10.23 -20.48
N ASP A 408 -1.62 11.37 -20.36
CA ASP A 408 -2.03 12.17 -21.52
C ASP A 408 -0.84 12.56 -22.39
N GLY A 409 0.24 13.06 -21.78
CA GLY A 409 1.44 13.42 -22.51
C GLY A 409 2.12 12.23 -23.19
N MET A 410 2.26 11.10 -22.48
CA MET A 410 2.90 9.90 -23.02
C MET A 410 2.07 9.21 -24.12
N LEU A 411 0.77 9.43 -24.15
CA LEU A 411 -0.16 8.92 -25.16
C LEU A 411 -0.42 9.91 -26.30
N ASN A 412 0.22 11.09 -26.27
CA ASN A 412 -0.06 12.20 -27.21
C ASN A 412 -1.55 12.56 -27.25
N ALA A 413 -2.24 12.43 -26.11
CA ALA A 413 -3.64 12.80 -25.96
C ALA A 413 -3.78 14.29 -25.64
N PRO A 414 -4.96 14.89 -25.89
CA PRO A 414 -5.25 16.24 -25.41
C PRO A 414 -5.02 16.33 -23.89
N THR A 415 -4.26 17.34 -23.48
CA THR A 415 -3.92 17.54 -22.07
C THR A 415 -4.95 18.43 -21.39
N GLU A 416 -5.38 17.98 -20.20
CA GLU A 416 -6.22 18.73 -19.28
C GLU A 416 -5.38 19.31 -18.14
N ASP A 417 -5.85 20.37 -17.49
CA ASP A 417 -5.27 20.79 -16.22
C ASP A 417 -5.83 19.96 -15.06
N TRP A 418 -5.38 18.69 -15.02
CA TRP A 418 -5.79 17.72 -14.00
C TRP A 418 -5.58 18.22 -12.59
N SER A 419 -4.50 18.98 -12.35
CA SER A 419 -4.21 19.56 -11.05
C SER A 419 -5.30 20.55 -10.62
N ALA A 420 -5.75 21.39 -11.52
CA ALA A 420 -6.84 22.35 -11.25
C ALA A 420 -8.18 21.64 -11.00
N HIS A 421 -8.54 20.64 -11.82
CA HIS A 421 -9.78 19.87 -11.65
C HIS A 421 -9.85 19.17 -10.29
N TYR A 422 -8.81 18.42 -9.93
CA TYR A 422 -8.78 17.71 -8.64
C TYR A 422 -8.66 18.66 -7.44
N LEU A 423 -7.96 19.79 -7.60
CA LEU A 423 -7.87 20.82 -6.56
C LEU A 423 -9.24 21.47 -6.28
N GLN A 424 -10.04 21.69 -7.32
CA GLN A 424 -11.41 22.17 -7.19
C GLN A 424 -12.25 21.18 -6.39
N LEU A 425 -12.22 19.89 -6.75
CA LEU A 425 -12.94 18.84 -6.00
C LEU A 425 -12.53 18.78 -4.52
N ARG A 426 -11.24 18.93 -4.24
CA ARG A 426 -10.74 19.00 -2.86
C ARG A 426 -11.36 20.18 -2.10
N LYS A 427 -11.34 21.38 -2.70
CA LYS A 427 -11.93 22.57 -2.08
C LYS A 427 -13.43 22.41 -1.82
N GLU A 428 -14.17 21.86 -2.77
CA GLU A 428 -15.58 21.57 -2.61
C GLU A 428 -15.86 20.54 -1.51
N ALA A 429 -14.98 19.54 -1.33
CA ALA A 429 -15.06 18.60 -0.22
C ALA A 429 -14.80 19.29 1.12
N GLU A 430 -13.73 20.10 1.22
CA GLU A 430 -13.40 20.90 2.41
C GLU A 430 -14.54 21.87 2.78
N ASP A 431 -15.23 22.46 1.79
CA ASP A 431 -16.39 23.33 2.01
C ASP A 431 -17.58 22.53 2.58
N ARG A 432 -17.87 21.36 1.98
CA ARG A 432 -18.93 20.46 2.50
C ARG A 432 -18.65 20.00 3.94
N ASP A 433 -17.42 19.65 4.24
CA ASP A 433 -17.02 19.22 5.59
C ASP A 433 -17.20 20.34 6.61
N ARG A 434 -16.86 21.59 6.24
CA ARG A 434 -17.12 22.78 7.09
C ARG A 434 -18.60 23.03 7.32
N ASP A 435 -19.42 22.90 6.28
CA ASP A 435 -20.86 23.07 6.38
C ASP A 435 -21.49 21.96 7.25
N GLN A 436 -21.05 20.72 7.09
CA GLN A 436 -21.50 19.59 7.94
C GLN A 436 -21.10 19.81 9.41
N GLU A 437 -19.86 20.23 9.66
CA GLU A 437 -19.40 20.54 11.02
C GLU A 437 -20.23 21.70 11.64
N LYS A 438 -20.56 22.72 10.86
CA LYS A 438 -21.43 23.82 11.31
C LYS A 438 -22.84 23.30 11.66
N GLN A 439 -23.46 22.52 10.78
CA GLN A 439 -24.76 21.91 11.02
C GLN A 439 -24.74 21.01 12.26
N LEU A 440 -23.68 20.22 12.43
CA LEU A 440 -23.49 19.37 13.59
C LEU A 440 -23.44 20.20 14.88
N ARG A 441 -22.72 21.32 14.90
CA ARG A 441 -22.67 22.24 16.05
C ARG A 441 -24.02 22.92 16.33
N GLU A 442 -24.76 23.27 15.30
CA GLU A 442 -26.11 23.86 15.42
C GLU A 442 -27.13 22.84 15.94
N SER A 443 -26.99 21.55 15.59
CA SER A 443 -27.87 20.47 16.08
C SER A 443 -27.62 20.07 17.54
N ARG A 444 -26.55 20.57 18.15
CA ARG A 444 -26.24 20.28 19.56
C ARG A 444 -27.35 20.75 20.48
N VAL A 445 -27.87 19.86 21.34
CA VAL A 445 -28.85 20.23 22.37
C VAL A 445 -28.11 21.03 23.47
N LYS A 446 -28.45 22.30 23.58
CA LYS A 446 -27.85 23.22 24.55
C LYS A 446 -28.47 23.08 25.93
N GLY A 447 -27.74 23.45 26.99
CA GLY A 447 -28.26 23.47 28.37
C GLY A 447 -28.43 22.10 29.00
N THR A 448 -27.84 21.06 28.43
CA THR A 448 -27.81 19.70 29.01
C THR A 448 -26.56 19.50 29.84
N SER A 449 -26.62 18.56 30.78
CA SER A 449 -25.50 18.05 31.56
C SER A 449 -25.43 16.52 31.43
N PRO A 450 -24.29 15.90 31.68
CA PRO A 450 -24.23 14.45 31.83
C PRO A 450 -25.18 13.98 32.92
N THR A 451 -25.78 12.79 32.77
CA THR A 451 -26.71 12.21 33.75
C THR A 451 -26.05 11.97 35.10
N HIS A 452 -24.78 11.65 35.10
CA HIS A 452 -23.98 11.39 36.30
C HIS A 452 -22.80 12.36 36.44
N PRO A 453 -22.24 12.53 37.66
CA PRO A 453 -20.93 13.18 37.84
C PRO A 453 -19.83 12.47 37.06
N LEU A 454 -18.84 13.22 36.54
CA LEU A 454 -17.77 12.67 35.70
C LEU A 454 -17.04 11.45 36.29
N PRO A 455 -16.76 11.36 37.59
CA PRO A 455 -16.13 10.17 38.17
C PRO A 455 -16.88 8.86 37.93
N GLU A 456 -18.21 8.91 37.78
CA GLU A 456 -19.02 7.72 37.55
C GLU A 456 -18.85 7.12 36.15
N TYR A 457 -18.37 7.89 35.16
CA TYR A 457 -18.03 7.42 33.81
C TYR A 457 -16.68 6.71 33.77
N THR A 458 -15.83 6.89 34.80
CA THR A 458 -14.52 6.29 34.84
C THR A 458 -14.58 4.77 35.00
N GLY A 459 -13.57 4.09 34.49
CA GLY A 459 -13.45 2.64 34.61
C GLY A 459 -12.96 1.96 33.33
N THR A 460 -12.94 0.63 33.37
CA THR A 460 -12.57 -0.19 32.23
C THR A 460 -13.81 -0.58 31.44
N TYR A 461 -13.73 -0.45 30.13
CA TYR A 461 -14.76 -0.83 29.17
C TYR A 461 -14.14 -1.84 28.19
N ARG A 462 -14.85 -2.94 27.93
CA ARG A 462 -14.35 -4.06 27.12
C ARG A 462 -15.16 -4.28 25.86
N ASN A 463 -14.48 -4.35 24.73
CA ASN A 463 -15.04 -4.82 23.46
C ASN A 463 -14.38 -6.14 23.06
N THR A 464 -15.17 -7.14 22.65
CA THR A 464 -14.65 -8.47 22.29
C THR A 464 -13.70 -8.42 21.08
N THR A 465 -14.02 -7.59 20.09
CA THR A 465 -13.21 -7.43 18.87
C THR A 465 -11.96 -6.63 19.15
N TYR A 466 -12.13 -5.43 19.73
CA TYR A 466 -11.05 -4.49 19.93
C TYR A 466 -10.19 -4.78 21.17
N GLY A 467 -10.79 -5.08 22.30
CA GLY A 467 -10.15 -5.23 23.61
C GLY A 467 -10.60 -4.15 24.58
N ASP A 468 -9.73 -3.75 25.49
CA ASP A 468 -10.08 -2.85 26.59
C ASP A 468 -9.81 -1.38 26.26
N ALA A 469 -10.70 -0.52 26.69
CA ALA A 469 -10.55 0.91 26.79
C ALA A 469 -10.67 1.32 28.27
N MET A 470 -9.92 2.33 28.67
CA MET A 470 -9.99 2.89 30.02
C MET A 470 -10.48 4.34 29.92
N VAL A 471 -11.49 4.69 30.68
CA VAL A 471 -11.93 6.07 30.88
C VAL A 471 -11.44 6.53 32.24
N VAL A 472 -10.73 7.65 32.25
CA VAL A 472 -10.22 8.31 33.48
C VAL A 472 -10.62 9.75 33.52
N GLU A 473 -10.58 10.37 34.69
CA GLU A 473 -10.73 11.82 34.84
C GLU A 473 -9.35 12.47 35.00
N GLU A 474 -9.06 13.45 34.14
CA GLU A 474 -7.83 14.24 34.16
C GLU A 474 -8.20 15.72 34.11
N ASN A 475 -7.79 16.47 35.12
CA ASN A 475 -8.01 17.92 35.19
C ASN A 475 -9.49 18.34 34.98
N GLY A 476 -10.44 17.60 35.59
CA GLY A 476 -11.88 17.87 35.49
C GLY A 476 -12.51 17.51 34.13
N ARG A 477 -11.86 16.65 33.34
CA ARG A 477 -12.31 16.18 32.04
C ARG A 477 -12.18 14.66 31.95
N LEU A 478 -13.09 14.01 31.25
CA LEU A 478 -12.93 12.59 30.90
C LEU A 478 -11.89 12.44 29.79
N VAL A 479 -11.10 11.39 29.91
CA VAL A 479 -10.10 10.98 28.91
C VAL A 479 -10.28 9.50 28.63
N VAL A 480 -10.45 9.12 27.36
CA VAL A 480 -10.48 7.72 26.93
C VAL A 480 -9.11 7.30 26.44
N ARG A 481 -8.64 6.14 26.91
CA ARG A 481 -7.38 5.52 26.51
C ARG A 481 -7.65 4.13 25.96
N LEU A 482 -7.22 3.90 24.72
CA LEU A 482 -7.35 2.60 24.08
C LEU A 482 -6.13 1.74 24.42
N ILE A 483 -6.33 0.72 25.25
CA ILE A 483 -5.21 -0.05 25.82
C ILE A 483 -4.34 -0.72 24.74
N PRO A 484 -4.90 -1.32 23.67
CA PRO A 484 -4.07 -1.91 22.62
C PRO A 484 -3.36 -0.90 21.72
N SER A 485 -3.82 0.35 21.71
CA SER A 485 -3.28 1.44 20.85
C SER A 485 -2.88 2.64 21.72
N PRO A 486 -1.66 2.62 22.31
CA PRO A 486 -1.24 3.60 23.31
C PRO A 486 -1.24 5.07 22.84
N THR A 487 -1.11 5.30 21.54
CA THR A 487 -1.18 6.66 20.96
C THR A 487 -2.63 7.19 20.90
N PHE A 488 -3.62 6.30 20.98
CA PHE A 488 -5.02 6.69 20.90
C PHE A 488 -5.54 7.06 22.28
N VAL A 489 -5.28 8.30 22.66
CA VAL A 489 -5.76 8.99 23.85
C VAL A 489 -6.67 10.12 23.41
N GLY A 490 -7.94 10.10 23.82
CA GLY A 490 -8.96 11.07 23.41
C GLY A 490 -9.43 11.90 24.61
N ASP A 491 -9.33 13.22 24.51
CA ASP A 491 -9.92 14.15 25.46
C ASP A 491 -11.42 14.27 25.13
N LEU A 492 -12.30 14.10 26.14
CA LEU A 492 -13.76 14.06 25.96
C LEU A 492 -14.37 15.39 26.45
N ASP A 493 -14.87 16.18 25.50
CA ASP A 493 -15.62 17.40 25.79
C ASP A 493 -17.11 17.09 25.79
N HIS A 494 -17.84 17.47 26.86
CA HIS A 494 -19.28 17.25 26.94
C HIS A 494 -20.00 17.87 25.74
N TRP A 495 -20.80 17.06 25.03
CA TRP A 495 -21.57 17.51 23.88
C TRP A 495 -23.03 17.75 24.23
N HIS A 496 -23.76 16.73 24.61
CA HIS A 496 -25.08 16.80 25.18
C HIS A 496 -25.44 15.46 25.87
N TYR A 497 -26.25 15.53 26.93
CA TYR A 497 -26.60 14.34 27.74
C TYR A 497 -25.35 13.51 28.07
N ASP A 498 -25.36 12.20 27.76
CA ASP A 498 -24.24 11.28 28.00
C ASP A 498 -23.35 11.08 26.75
N THR A 499 -23.40 12.03 25.82
CA THR A 499 -22.55 12.07 24.63
C THR A 499 -21.45 13.12 24.79
N PHE A 500 -20.23 12.70 24.48
CA PHE A 500 -19.04 13.53 24.51
C PHE A 500 -18.41 13.57 23.13
N ARG A 501 -17.75 14.65 22.78
CA ARG A 501 -16.95 14.77 21.58
C ARG A 501 -15.50 14.44 21.92
N SER A 502 -14.93 13.44 21.29
CA SER A 502 -13.53 13.06 21.47
C SER A 502 -12.65 13.93 20.57
N LYS A 503 -11.64 14.54 21.16
CA LYS A 503 -10.51 15.10 20.42
C LYS A 503 -9.31 14.21 20.69
N TRP A 504 -8.96 13.40 19.69
CA TRP A 504 -7.82 12.49 19.83
C TRP A 504 -6.50 13.28 19.84
N ARG A 505 -5.57 12.90 20.72
CA ARG A 505 -4.22 13.50 20.77
C ARG A 505 -3.39 13.06 19.56
N ASP A 506 -3.73 11.93 18.95
CA ASP A 506 -3.23 11.49 17.65
C ASP A 506 -4.13 12.10 16.55
N PRO A 507 -3.61 13.01 15.72
CA PRO A 507 -4.44 13.76 14.77
C PRO A 507 -5.08 12.88 13.69
N VAL A 508 -4.52 11.71 13.41
CA VAL A 508 -5.04 10.77 12.40
C VAL A 508 -6.34 10.12 12.87
N ALA A 509 -6.55 10.01 14.16
CA ALA A 509 -7.79 9.46 14.73
C ALA A 509 -8.98 10.44 14.67
N GLY A 510 -8.75 11.69 14.27
CA GLY A 510 -9.78 12.68 13.99
C GLY A 510 -10.51 13.22 15.23
N THR A 511 -11.78 13.54 15.04
CA THR A 511 -12.70 14.01 16.08
C THR A 511 -14.03 13.33 15.89
N GLU A 512 -14.41 12.47 16.83
CA GLU A 512 -15.61 11.65 16.75
C GLU A 512 -16.42 11.72 18.05
N PHE A 513 -17.50 10.98 18.16
CA PHE A 513 -18.33 10.94 19.37
C PHE A 513 -18.05 9.70 20.20
N VAL A 514 -18.13 9.90 21.52
CA VAL A 514 -18.19 8.85 22.53
C VAL A 514 -19.51 9.00 23.28
N THR A 515 -20.35 7.98 23.21
CA THR A 515 -21.67 8.00 23.87
C THR A 515 -21.72 6.91 24.92
N PHE A 516 -22.10 7.29 26.15
CA PHE A 516 -22.35 6.34 27.23
C PHE A 516 -23.83 5.98 27.31
N ARG A 517 -24.13 4.73 27.60
CA ARG A 517 -25.49 4.22 27.77
C ARG A 517 -25.70 3.71 29.19
N LEU A 518 -26.89 3.93 29.68
CA LEU A 518 -27.32 3.48 31.01
C LEU A 518 -28.05 2.14 30.91
N ASP A 519 -27.95 1.34 31.98
CA ASP A 519 -28.78 0.15 32.17
C ASP A 519 -30.18 0.55 32.73
N HIS A 520 -31.06 -0.42 32.90
CA HIS A 520 -32.40 -0.22 33.44
C HIS A 520 -32.43 0.34 34.87
N SER A 521 -31.30 0.28 35.59
CA SER A 521 -31.11 0.81 36.94
C SER A 521 -30.54 2.23 36.92
N GLY A 522 -30.36 2.81 35.73
CA GLY A 522 -29.76 4.14 35.56
C GLY A 522 -28.24 4.18 35.71
N ARG A 523 -27.52 3.05 35.72
CA ARG A 523 -26.06 3.01 35.87
C ARG A 523 -25.40 2.94 34.50
N ILE A 524 -24.25 3.57 34.36
CA ILE A 524 -23.46 3.53 33.13
C ILE A 524 -22.99 2.07 32.88
N SER A 525 -23.39 1.49 31.75
CA SER A 525 -23.18 0.09 31.41
C SER A 525 -22.38 -0.12 30.13
N GLU A 526 -22.42 0.83 29.20
CA GLU A 526 -21.81 0.70 27.89
C GLU A 526 -21.21 2.03 27.43
N MET A 527 -20.14 1.98 26.67
CA MET A 527 -19.54 3.10 25.93
C MET A 527 -19.52 2.74 24.44
N ILE A 528 -20.08 3.59 23.59
CA ILE A 528 -19.99 3.47 22.14
C ILE A 528 -18.94 4.46 21.67
N LEU A 529 -18.00 3.98 20.88
CA LEU A 529 -16.87 4.74 20.34
C LEU A 529 -16.71 4.48 18.85
N LYS A 530 -16.39 5.55 18.13
CA LYS A 530 -15.97 5.53 16.73
C LYS A 530 -14.63 6.23 16.60
N VAL A 531 -13.85 5.85 15.58
CA VAL A 531 -12.65 6.55 15.12
C VAL A 531 -12.89 7.09 13.73
N ASP A 532 -11.98 7.94 13.23
CA ASP A 532 -12.07 8.49 11.88
C ASP A 532 -12.24 7.38 10.83
N ASN A 533 -13.07 7.63 9.84
CA ASN A 533 -13.36 6.71 8.74
C ASN A 533 -12.10 6.35 7.91
N PHE A 534 -11.03 7.13 8.00
CA PHE A 534 -9.75 6.76 7.42
C PHE A 534 -9.19 5.46 8.02
N ILE A 535 -9.48 5.20 9.31
CA ILE A 535 -9.03 3.99 10.01
C ILE A 535 -10.07 2.87 9.87
N ASP A 536 -11.32 3.11 10.32
CA ASP A 536 -12.37 2.09 10.31
C ASP A 536 -13.76 2.75 10.28
N TYR A 537 -14.67 2.22 9.47
CA TYR A 537 -16.04 2.72 9.39
C TYR A 537 -16.95 2.22 10.51
N SER A 538 -16.50 1.28 11.34
CA SER A 538 -17.32 0.60 12.34
C SER A 538 -17.47 1.41 13.62
N GLU A 539 -18.62 1.25 14.27
CA GLU A 539 -18.82 1.65 15.66
C GLU A 539 -18.52 0.48 16.59
N TYR A 540 -17.86 0.76 17.69
CA TYR A 540 -17.48 -0.24 18.67
C TYR A 540 -18.20 -0.01 20.00
N ALA A 541 -19.03 -0.96 20.41
CA ALA A 541 -19.68 -0.97 21.70
C ALA A 541 -18.80 -1.67 22.74
N PHE A 542 -18.44 -0.97 23.80
CA PHE A 542 -17.61 -1.45 24.89
C PHE A 542 -18.50 -1.60 26.15
N GLN A 543 -18.59 -2.81 26.69
CA GLN A 543 -19.33 -3.09 27.92
C GLN A 543 -18.49 -2.72 29.13
N ARG A 544 -19.07 -2.05 30.10
CA ARG A 544 -18.39 -1.68 31.33
C ARG A 544 -18.02 -2.95 32.12
N VAL A 545 -16.76 -3.08 32.46
CA VAL A 545 -16.28 -4.19 33.29
C VAL A 545 -16.71 -3.93 34.74
N LYS A 546 -17.53 -4.82 35.28
CA LYS A 546 -17.93 -4.72 36.69
C LYS A 546 -16.68 -4.92 37.56
N THR A 547 -16.38 -3.97 38.40
CA THR A 547 -15.42 -4.16 39.50
C THR A 547 -16.02 -5.25 40.38
N GLN A 548 -15.35 -6.42 40.49
CA GLN A 548 -15.72 -7.35 41.52
C GLN A 548 -15.43 -6.64 42.84
N ASP A 549 -16.45 -6.46 43.65
CA ASP A 549 -16.27 -6.03 45.03
C ASP A 549 -15.26 -7.00 45.65
N ARG A 550 -14.07 -6.47 46.01
CA ARG A 550 -13.04 -7.24 46.74
C ARG A 550 -13.44 -7.41 48.16
#